data_fd1e5f863bad9375df45a6ec883dcc42
#
_entry.id   fd1e5f863bad9375df45a6ec883dcc42
#
_cell.length_a   1.000
_cell.length_b   1.000
_cell.length_c   1.000
_cell.angle_alpha   90.00
_cell.angle_beta   90.00
_cell.angle_gamma   90.00
#
_symmetry.space_group_name_H-M   'P 1'
#
loop_
_entity.id
_entity.type
_entity.pdbx_description
1 polymer ?
#
loop_
_entity_poly.entity_id
_entity_poly.type
_entity_poly.pdbx_seq_one_letter_code
_entity_poly.pdbx_strand_id
1 'polypeptide(L)'
;MSKLIFLDVDGTLVDYHNRIPESAVKAIRQAREKGHLVYVCTGRSKAEMQPELWEIGLDGMIGGNGSYVEHHGQVLMHQLISKEDAAKIVDWLTERHLAFYLESNNDLFASPDFRERARETLKTYAIQKGQSAESVEGKEPEDFIHGLQYGGELYRDDLNKVSFVLESYQDHLDSKEAFPQLEAHTWGGRGETALFGDLGVKDINKAHAIDVLLEHLGAKRSDTIAFGDAKIDIPMLEYCEIGVVMGNGGPEILAMADLVTDDVEADGLYKAFDKLGLLQ
;
A
#
# COMPACT_ATOMS: atom_id res chain seq x y z
N MET A 1 18.69 -14.35 -16.65
CA MET A 1 18.59 -14.65 -15.20
C MET A 1 17.20 -14.26 -14.73
N SER A 2 16.61 -15.04 -13.83
CA SER A 2 15.32 -14.71 -13.26
C SER A 2 15.42 -13.42 -12.43
N LYS A 3 14.43 -12.55 -12.51
CA LYS A 3 14.32 -11.35 -11.70
C LYS A 3 13.16 -11.49 -10.71
N LEU A 4 13.29 -10.81 -9.57
CA LEU A 4 12.21 -10.61 -8.60
C LEU A 4 11.70 -9.18 -8.79
N ILE A 5 10.41 -9.06 -9.08
CA ILE A 5 9.78 -7.80 -9.46
C ILE A 5 8.76 -7.45 -8.38
N PHE A 6 8.91 -6.26 -7.80
CA PHE A 6 8.04 -5.76 -6.74
C PHE A 6 7.24 -4.58 -7.26
N LEU A 7 5.93 -4.68 -7.22
CA LEU A 7 5.00 -3.69 -7.74
C LEU A 7 4.22 -3.07 -6.59
N ASP A 8 4.30 -1.76 -6.42
CA ASP A 8 3.25 -1.11 -5.65
C ASP A 8 1.90 -1.27 -6.35
N VAL A 9 0.80 -1.06 -5.63
CA VAL A 9 -0.55 -1.26 -6.18
C VAL A 9 -1.12 0.07 -6.67
N ASP A 10 -1.36 1.01 -5.77
CA ASP A 10 -2.12 2.24 -6.02
C ASP A 10 -1.31 3.29 -6.78
N GLY A 11 -1.63 3.54 -8.04
CA GLY A 11 -0.87 4.44 -8.91
C GLY A 11 0.29 3.77 -9.66
N THR A 12 0.49 2.45 -9.46
CA THR A 12 1.53 1.67 -10.12
C THR A 12 0.93 0.49 -10.90
N LEU A 13 0.29 -0.46 -10.22
CA LEU A 13 -0.38 -1.61 -10.84
C LEU A 13 -1.83 -1.29 -11.20
N VAL A 14 -2.51 -0.50 -10.37
CA VAL A 14 -3.87 0.00 -10.60
C VAL A 14 -3.87 1.52 -10.71
N ASP A 15 -4.77 2.06 -11.55
CA ASP A 15 -5.00 3.49 -11.61
C ASP A 15 -5.79 4.00 -10.38
N TYR A 16 -5.92 5.31 -10.24
CA TYR A 16 -6.67 5.91 -9.14
C TYR A 16 -8.20 5.74 -9.24
N HIS A 17 -8.68 4.99 -10.25
CA HIS A 17 -10.06 4.50 -10.37
C HIS A 17 -10.19 3.01 -10.01
N ASN A 18 -9.16 2.41 -9.43
CA ASN A 18 -9.05 0.98 -9.12
C ASN A 18 -9.15 0.05 -10.36
N ARG A 19 -8.76 0.53 -11.54
CA ARG A 19 -8.73 -0.28 -12.76
C ARG A 19 -7.32 -0.79 -13.00
N ILE A 20 -7.22 -2.05 -13.36
CA ILE A 20 -5.96 -2.67 -13.75
C ILE A 20 -5.79 -2.52 -15.27
N PRO A 21 -4.75 -1.81 -15.77
CA PRO A 21 -4.50 -1.75 -17.21
C PRO A 21 -4.28 -3.14 -17.81
N GLU A 22 -4.95 -3.45 -18.92
CA GLU A 22 -4.78 -4.76 -19.60
C GLU A 22 -3.31 -5.01 -20.00
N SER A 23 -2.61 -3.94 -20.35
CA SER A 23 -1.18 -3.99 -20.69
C SER A 23 -0.33 -4.42 -19.49
N ALA A 24 -0.66 -3.99 -18.26
CA ALA A 24 0.00 -4.39 -17.04
C ALA A 24 -0.19 -5.91 -16.77
N VAL A 25 -1.42 -6.40 -16.90
CA VAL A 25 -1.73 -7.83 -16.78
C VAL A 25 -0.91 -8.65 -17.78
N LYS A 26 -0.87 -8.18 -19.03
CA LYS A 26 -0.11 -8.82 -20.10
C LYS A 26 1.39 -8.86 -19.78
N ALA A 27 1.96 -7.73 -19.33
CA ALA A 27 3.38 -7.65 -18.99
C ALA A 27 3.75 -8.62 -17.86
N ILE A 28 2.97 -8.64 -16.79
CA ILE A 28 3.19 -9.52 -15.64
C ILE A 28 3.14 -10.99 -16.07
N ARG A 29 2.12 -11.39 -16.82
CA ARG A 29 2.00 -12.77 -17.29
C ARG A 29 3.15 -13.19 -18.18
N GLN A 30 3.54 -12.33 -19.14
CA GLN A 30 4.69 -12.60 -20.02
C GLN A 30 6.00 -12.71 -19.24
N ALA A 31 6.26 -11.80 -18.30
CA ALA A 31 7.46 -11.85 -17.46
C ALA A 31 7.52 -13.15 -16.63
N ARG A 32 6.39 -13.60 -16.07
CA ARG A 32 6.31 -14.86 -15.35
C ARG A 32 6.52 -16.07 -16.25
N GLU A 33 6.03 -16.06 -17.49
CA GLU A 33 6.32 -17.10 -18.49
C GLU A 33 7.81 -17.20 -18.84
N LYS A 34 8.56 -16.09 -18.67
CA LYS A 34 10.01 -16.05 -18.83
C LYS A 34 10.78 -16.48 -17.57
N GLY A 35 10.06 -16.84 -16.51
CA GLY A 35 10.63 -17.34 -15.26
C GLY A 35 10.98 -16.25 -14.26
N HIS A 36 10.50 -15.02 -14.45
CA HIS A 36 10.55 -13.98 -13.42
C HIS A 36 9.48 -14.22 -12.36
N LEU A 37 9.73 -13.76 -11.14
CA LEU A 37 8.75 -13.78 -10.04
C LEU A 37 8.21 -12.38 -9.80
N VAL A 38 6.90 -12.25 -9.68
CA VAL A 38 6.23 -10.97 -9.56
C VAL A 38 5.39 -10.92 -8.28
N TYR A 39 5.67 -9.94 -7.43
CA TYR A 39 5.01 -9.70 -6.16
C TYR A 39 4.38 -8.31 -6.13
N VAL A 40 3.24 -8.18 -5.49
CA VAL A 40 2.81 -6.86 -5.04
C VAL A 40 3.56 -6.49 -3.76
N CYS A 41 3.88 -5.20 -3.61
CA CYS A 41 4.54 -4.65 -2.43
C CYS A 41 3.83 -3.35 -2.04
N THR A 42 2.85 -3.44 -1.15
CA THR A 42 1.80 -2.44 -0.96
C THR A 42 1.56 -2.06 0.51
N GLY A 43 0.96 -0.89 0.72
CA GLY A 43 0.39 -0.50 2.02
C GLY A 43 -0.89 -1.24 2.38
N ARG A 44 -1.56 -1.85 1.40
CA ARG A 44 -2.80 -2.58 1.63
C ARG A 44 -2.57 -3.82 2.50
N SER A 45 -3.50 -4.11 3.38
CA SER A 45 -3.61 -5.42 4.03
C SER A 45 -4.16 -6.46 3.05
N LYS A 46 -4.01 -7.75 3.34
CA LYS A 46 -4.49 -8.81 2.44
C LYS A 46 -5.99 -8.75 2.19
N ALA A 47 -6.77 -8.32 3.18
CA ALA A 47 -8.21 -8.12 3.05
C ALA A 47 -8.61 -7.05 2.02
N GLU A 48 -7.72 -6.11 1.69
CA GLU A 48 -7.94 -5.06 0.70
C GLU A 48 -7.56 -5.47 -0.72
N MET A 49 -6.96 -6.67 -0.85
CA MET A 49 -6.56 -7.22 -2.14
C MET A 49 -7.75 -7.86 -2.84
N GLN A 50 -8.33 -7.14 -3.80
CA GLN A 50 -9.46 -7.60 -4.59
C GLN A 50 -9.12 -8.87 -5.38
N PRO A 51 -10.08 -9.77 -5.64
CA PRO A 51 -9.85 -11.02 -6.37
C PRO A 51 -9.19 -10.80 -7.73
N GLU A 52 -9.51 -9.73 -8.43
CA GLU A 52 -8.99 -9.38 -9.75
C GLU A 52 -7.45 -9.18 -9.73
N LEU A 53 -6.91 -8.68 -8.62
CA LEU A 53 -5.46 -8.54 -8.45
C LEU A 53 -4.77 -9.91 -8.36
N TRP A 54 -5.39 -10.88 -7.69
CA TRP A 54 -4.87 -12.24 -7.61
C TRP A 54 -5.00 -12.99 -8.95
N GLU A 55 -6.05 -12.72 -9.73
CA GLU A 55 -6.28 -13.32 -11.05
C GLU A 55 -5.23 -12.93 -12.09
N ILE A 56 -4.44 -11.88 -11.85
CA ILE A 56 -3.27 -11.54 -12.67
C ILE A 56 -2.28 -12.71 -12.65
N GLY A 57 -2.19 -13.43 -11.53
CA GLY A 57 -1.29 -14.55 -11.34
C GLY A 57 0.02 -14.14 -10.66
N LEU A 58 -0.05 -13.40 -9.55
CA LEU A 58 1.10 -12.99 -8.74
C LEU A 58 1.74 -14.18 -8.01
N ASP A 59 3.04 -14.10 -7.73
CA ASP A 59 3.78 -15.14 -6.99
C ASP A 59 3.67 -14.97 -5.46
N GLY A 60 3.17 -13.81 -5.02
CA GLY A 60 2.94 -13.53 -3.61
C GLY A 60 2.72 -12.05 -3.35
N MET A 61 2.82 -11.70 -2.08
CA MET A 61 2.48 -10.37 -1.59
C MET A 61 3.41 -9.94 -0.45
N ILE A 62 3.80 -8.68 -0.49
CA ILE A 62 4.26 -7.90 0.67
C ILE A 62 3.15 -6.90 0.95
N GLY A 63 2.51 -7.00 2.12
CA GLY A 63 1.36 -6.18 2.53
C GLY A 63 1.61 -5.40 3.81
N GLY A 64 0.67 -4.49 4.15
CA GLY A 64 0.73 -3.69 5.38
C GLY A 64 2.03 -2.89 5.52
N ASN A 65 2.52 -2.29 4.42
CA ASN A 65 3.80 -1.58 4.38
C ASN A 65 5.02 -2.43 4.77
N GLY A 66 4.94 -3.75 4.60
CA GLY A 66 6.02 -4.67 4.93
C GLY A 66 5.77 -5.54 6.17
N SER A 67 4.64 -5.38 6.85
CA SER A 67 4.31 -6.20 8.03
C SER A 67 3.96 -7.65 7.68
N TYR A 68 3.60 -7.92 6.43
CA TYR A 68 3.20 -9.23 5.92
C TYR A 68 3.99 -9.61 4.67
N VAL A 69 4.52 -10.84 4.64
CA VAL A 69 5.23 -11.42 3.49
C VAL A 69 4.68 -12.80 3.18
N GLU A 70 4.23 -13.01 1.96
CA GLU A 70 3.71 -14.28 1.45
C GLU A 70 4.38 -14.65 0.13
N HIS A 71 4.74 -15.92 0.00
CA HIS A 71 5.25 -16.52 -1.23
C HIS A 71 4.45 -17.78 -1.55
N HIS A 72 3.80 -17.85 -2.72
CA HIS A 72 2.98 -18.97 -3.18
C HIS A 72 2.01 -19.52 -2.12
N GLY A 73 1.34 -18.62 -1.38
CA GLY A 73 0.40 -18.95 -0.31
C GLY A 73 1.05 -19.34 1.02
N GLN A 74 2.38 -19.41 1.10
CA GLN A 74 3.10 -19.62 2.36
C GLN A 74 3.41 -18.27 3.00
N VAL A 75 2.96 -18.06 4.22
CA VAL A 75 3.30 -16.89 5.03
C VAL A 75 4.73 -17.04 5.56
N LEU A 76 5.60 -16.12 5.19
CA LEU A 76 7.00 -16.09 5.62
C LEU A 76 7.20 -15.18 6.84
N MET A 77 6.46 -14.08 6.87
CA MET A 77 6.48 -13.11 7.98
C MET A 77 5.09 -12.50 8.15
N HIS A 78 4.66 -12.34 9.38
CA HIS A 78 3.49 -11.56 9.73
C HIS A 78 3.74 -10.87 11.08
N GLN A 79 4.09 -9.59 11.02
CA GLN A 79 4.32 -8.75 12.19
C GLN A 79 3.07 -7.92 12.48
N LEU A 80 2.55 -8.08 13.68
CA LEU A 80 1.29 -7.47 14.11
C LEU A 80 1.55 -6.41 15.18
N ILE A 81 0.69 -5.41 15.24
CA ILE A 81 0.58 -4.52 16.39
C ILE A 81 0.20 -5.40 17.60
N SER A 82 0.86 -5.19 18.73
CA SER A 82 0.56 -5.95 19.94
C SER A 82 -0.90 -5.73 20.38
N LYS A 83 -1.53 -6.74 20.95
CA LYS A 83 -2.91 -6.62 21.46
C LYS A 83 -3.06 -5.46 22.46
N GLU A 84 -2.03 -5.24 23.27
CA GLU A 84 -2.01 -4.14 24.24
C GLU A 84 -1.96 -2.77 23.54
N ASP A 85 -1.09 -2.61 22.53
CA ASP A 85 -1.01 -1.36 21.77
C ASP A 85 -2.28 -1.14 20.93
N ALA A 86 -2.82 -2.19 20.31
CA ALA A 86 -4.08 -2.11 19.57
C ALA A 86 -5.22 -1.58 20.45
N ALA A 87 -5.35 -2.09 21.67
CA ALA A 87 -6.35 -1.60 22.62
C ALA A 87 -6.13 -0.13 22.99
N LYS A 88 -4.87 0.25 23.30
CA LYS A 88 -4.54 1.65 23.60
C LYS A 88 -4.81 2.59 22.44
N ILE A 89 -4.58 2.16 21.19
CA ILE A 89 -4.86 2.96 20.00
C ILE A 89 -6.37 3.19 19.87
N VAL A 90 -7.18 2.13 20.03
CA VAL A 90 -8.64 2.23 19.97
C VAL A 90 -9.18 3.19 21.01
N ASP A 91 -8.71 3.07 22.27
CA ASP A 91 -9.10 3.97 23.37
C ASP A 91 -8.70 5.42 23.06
N TRP A 92 -7.45 5.65 22.64
CA TRP A 92 -6.91 6.97 22.35
C TRP A 92 -7.65 7.67 21.20
N LEU A 93 -7.96 6.95 20.11
CA LEU A 93 -8.72 7.48 18.98
C LEU A 93 -10.18 7.77 19.37
N THR A 94 -10.78 6.89 20.17
CA THR A 94 -12.15 7.06 20.67
C THR A 94 -12.29 8.26 21.59
N GLU A 95 -11.35 8.44 22.54
CA GLU A 95 -11.33 9.57 23.47
C GLU A 95 -11.15 10.92 22.75
N ARG A 96 -10.40 10.93 21.66
CA ARG A 96 -10.18 12.11 20.80
C ARG A 96 -11.28 12.33 19.77
N HIS A 97 -12.25 11.43 19.69
CA HIS A 97 -13.30 11.47 18.67
C HIS A 97 -12.77 11.45 17.23
N LEU A 98 -11.65 10.78 16.99
CA LEU A 98 -11.10 10.58 15.65
C LEU A 98 -11.69 9.32 15.03
N ALA A 99 -12.30 9.43 13.85
CA ALA A 99 -12.83 8.28 13.12
C ALA A 99 -11.69 7.45 12.57
N PHE A 100 -11.77 6.12 12.70
CA PHE A 100 -10.69 5.20 12.33
C PHE A 100 -11.21 3.89 11.77
N TYR A 101 -10.32 3.15 11.12
CA TYR A 101 -10.52 1.74 10.83
C TYR A 101 -9.25 0.93 11.08
N LEU A 102 -9.47 -0.31 11.44
CA LEU A 102 -8.45 -1.29 11.81
C LEU A 102 -8.21 -2.21 10.61
N GLU A 103 -6.95 -2.40 10.26
CA GLU A 103 -6.56 -3.16 9.07
C GLU A 103 -5.93 -4.49 9.46
N SER A 104 -6.63 -5.57 9.13
CA SER A 104 -6.12 -6.93 9.28
C SER A 104 -6.07 -7.67 7.93
N ASN A 105 -5.43 -8.84 7.91
CA ASN A 105 -5.47 -9.69 6.72
C ASN A 105 -6.79 -10.43 6.53
N ASN A 106 -7.65 -10.40 7.54
CA ASN A 106 -8.96 -11.06 7.50
C ASN A 106 -10.06 -10.12 7.03
N ASP A 107 -10.09 -8.90 7.57
CA ASP A 107 -11.10 -7.88 7.31
C ASP A 107 -10.64 -6.48 7.73
N LEU A 108 -11.42 -5.46 7.39
CA LEU A 108 -11.25 -4.08 7.82
C LEU A 108 -12.40 -3.68 8.73
N PHE A 109 -12.09 -3.12 9.91
CA PHE A 109 -13.09 -2.85 10.95
C PHE A 109 -13.15 -1.37 11.28
N ALA A 110 -14.26 -0.72 10.91
CA ALA A 110 -14.46 0.70 11.12
C ALA A 110 -15.00 1.05 12.50
N SER A 111 -14.59 2.21 13.03
CA SER A 111 -15.26 2.81 14.21
C SER A 111 -16.73 3.12 13.90
N PRO A 112 -17.60 3.15 14.92
CA PRO A 112 -19.03 3.31 14.72
C PRO A 112 -19.44 4.56 13.94
N ASP A 113 -18.66 5.65 14.08
CA ASP A 113 -18.89 6.95 13.47
C ASP A 113 -18.11 7.16 12.16
N PHE A 114 -17.33 6.18 11.72
CA PHE A 114 -16.45 6.31 10.55
C PHE A 114 -17.22 6.67 9.28
N ARG A 115 -18.37 6.02 9.03
CA ARG A 115 -19.17 6.30 7.83
C ARG A 115 -19.55 7.77 7.70
N GLU A 116 -19.97 8.38 8.79
CA GLU A 116 -20.38 9.80 8.79
C GLU A 116 -19.19 10.74 8.69
N ARG A 117 -18.15 10.48 9.48
CA ARG A 117 -17.02 11.41 9.65
C ARG A 117 -15.97 11.29 8.56
N ALA A 118 -15.75 10.10 7.97
CA ALA A 118 -14.75 9.89 6.94
C ALA A 118 -15.26 10.20 5.52
N ARG A 119 -16.58 10.27 5.30
CA ARG A 119 -17.17 10.42 3.95
C ARG A 119 -16.57 11.56 3.14
N GLU A 120 -16.61 12.78 3.66
CA GLU A 120 -16.11 13.96 2.95
C GLU A 120 -14.59 13.98 2.83
N THR A 121 -13.90 13.43 3.82
CA THR A 121 -12.44 13.27 3.80
C THR A 121 -12.00 12.31 2.71
N LEU A 122 -12.68 11.16 2.56
CA LEU A 122 -12.41 10.19 1.50
C LEU A 122 -12.70 10.74 0.11
N LYS A 123 -13.79 11.49 -0.07
CA LYS A 123 -14.08 12.20 -1.33
C LYS A 123 -12.97 13.20 -1.67
N THR A 124 -12.56 13.99 -0.69
CA THR A 124 -11.46 14.96 -0.85
C THR A 124 -10.17 14.25 -1.23
N TYR A 125 -9.84 13.14 -0.58
CA TYR A 125 -8.67 12.33 -0.90
C TYR A 125 -8.74 11.79 -2.32
N ALA A 126 -9.88 11.25 -2.75
CA ALA A 126 -10.06 10.73 -4.11
C ALA A 126 -9.92 11.83 -5.17
N ILE A 127 -10.42 13.05 -4.91
CA ILE A 127 -10.25 14.19 -5.80
C ILE A 127 -8.78 14.63 -5.88
N GLN A 128 -8.07 14.65 -4.75
CA GLN A 128 -6.62 14.93 -4.73
C GLN A 128 -5.82 13.90 -5.54
N LYS A 129 -6.34 12.66 -5.63
CA LYS A 129 -5.78 11.57 -6.45
C LYS A 129 -6.26 11.58 -7.89
N GLY A 130 -6.97 12.62 -8.34
CA GLY A 130 -7.32 12.83 -9.75
C GLY A 130 -8.75 12.41 -10.13
N GLN A 131 -9.57 11.91 -9.19
CA GLN A 131 -10.98 11.66 -9.47
C GLN A 131 -11.75 12.98 -9.62
N SER A 132 -12.77 13.00 -10.49
CA SER A 132 -13.62 14.18 -10.64
C SER A 132 -14.60 14.31 -9.46
N ALA A 133 -15.00 15.55 -9.13
CA ALA A 133 -16.00 15.78 -8.10
C ALA A 133 -17.32 15.05 -8.39
N GLU A 134 -17.72 14.98 -9.67
CA GLU A 134 -18.93 14.27 -10.10
C GLU A 134 -18.81 12.75 -9.87
N SER A 135 -17.63 12.17 -10.05
CA SER A 135 -17.41 10.72 -9.88
C SER A 135 -17.45 10.27 -8.43
N VAL A 136 -17.25 11.17 -7.48
CA VAL A 136 -17.28 10.88 -6.05
C VAL A 136 -18.58 11.32 -5.37
N GLU A 137 -19.46 12.03 -6.10
CA GLU A 137 -20.76 12.45 -5.58
C GLU A 137 -21.61 11.21 -5.25
N GLY A 138 -22.21 11.19 -4.05
CA GLY A 138 -23.04 10.07 -3.59
C GLY A 138 -22.30 8.82 -3.14
N LYS A 139 -20.96 8.78 -3.25
CA LYS A 139 -20.17 7.67 -2.75
C LYS A 139 -20.12 7.65 -1.22
N GLU A 140 -20.10 6.44 -0.67
CA GLU A 140 -19.92 6.15 0.74
C GLU A 140 -18.49 5.63 1.00
N PRO A 141 -18.02 5.59 2.26
CA PRO A 141 -16.67 5.09 2.58
C PRO A 141 -16.35 3.71 2.01
N GLU A 142 -17.33 2.81 1.91
CA GLU A 142 -17.18 1.46 1.37
C GLU A 142 -16.92 1.43 -0.14
N ASP A 143 -17.22 2.51 -0.85
CA ASP A 143 -16.91 2.66 -2.27
C ASP A 143 -15.43 3.05 -2.50
N PHE A 144 -14.76 3.53 -1.44
CA PHE A 144 -13.33 3.89 -1.48
C PHE A 144 -12.45 2.85 -0.80
N ILE A 145 -12.94 2.29 0.32
CA ILE A 145 -12.24 1.28 1.12
C ILE A 145 -13.03 -0.02 1.03
N HIS A 146 -12.58 -0.89 0.14
CA HIS A 146 -13.25 -2.15 -0.10
C HIS A 146 -13.11 -3.11 1.09
N GLY A 147 -14.21 -3.79 1.44
CA GLY A 147 -14.22 -4.77 2.54
C GLY A 147 -14.41 -4.15 3.93
N LEU A 148 -14.70 -2.84 4.01
CA LEU A 148 -14.92 -2.16 5.28
C LEU A 148 -16.17 -2.68 6.00
N GLN A 149 -16.02 -3.09 7.26
CA GLN A 149 -17.09 -3.63 8.09
C GLN A 149 -17.36 -2.73 9.29
N TYR A 150 -18.65 -2.66 9.68
CA TYR A 150 -19.11 -1.91 10.84
C TYR A 150 -19.68 -2.86 11.90
N GLY A 151 -19.56 -2.47 13.18
CA GLY A 151 -20.10 -3.24 14.31
C GLY A 151 -19.30 -4.49 14.65
N GLY A 152 -18.08 -4.64 14.11
CA GLY A 152 -17.14 -5.69 14.47
C GLY A 152 -16.43 -5.41 15.81
N GLU A 153 -15.71 -6.44 16.30
CA GLU A 153 -14.84 -6.28 17.47
C GLU A 153 -13.65 -5.38 17.13
N LEU A 154 -13.44 -4.34 17.94
CA LEU A 154 -12.35 -3.38 17.75
C LEU A 154 -11.09 -3.71 18.56
N TYR A 155 -11.22 -4.43 19.70
CA TYR A 155 -10.09 -4.82 20.55
C TYR A 155 -9.46 -6.12 20.05
N ARG A 156 -8.67 -6.00 18.99
CA ARG A 156 -8.16 -7.11 18.18
C ARG A 156 -6.67 -7.38 18.42
N ASP A 157 -6.19 -8.53 18.00
CA ASP A 157 -4.79 -8.95 18.06
C ASP A 157 -4.22 -9.40 16.70
N ASP A 158 -4.93 -9.07 15.61
CA ASP A 158 -4.56 -9.44 14.24
C ASP A 158 -4.32 -8.22 13.33
N LEU A 159 -3.94 -7.08 13.90
CA LEU A 159 -3.81 -5.82 13.16
C LEU A 159 -2.43 -5.62 12.55
N ASN A 160 -2.41 -5.35 11.24
CA ASN A 160 -1.22 -4.87 10.52
C ASN A 160 -0.99 -3.38 10.81
N LYS A 161 -2.08 -2.60 10.80
CA LYS A 161 -2.06 -1.15 10.81
C LYS A 161 -3.40 -0.61 11.32
N VAL A 162 -3.41 0.62 11.81
CA VAL A 162 -4.63 1.37 12.14
C VAL A 162 -4.58 2.70 11.41
N SER A 163 -5.60 2.98 10.60
CA SER A 163 -5.74 4.25 9.88
C SER A 163 -6.87 5.11 10.45
N PHE A 164 -6.67 6.41 10.51
CA PHE A 164 -7.61 7.34 11.11
C PHE A 164 -7.67 8.68 10.39
N VAL A 165 -8.84 9.32 10.44
CA VAL A 165 -9.07 10.66 9.87
C VAL A 165 -8.34 11.70 10.72
N LEU A 166 -7.61 12.60 10.09
CA LEU A 166 -6.99 13.75 10.73
C LEU A 166 -7.94 14.94 10.68
N GLU A 167 -8.32 15.47 11.85
CA GLU A 167 -8.99 16.76 11.95
C GLU A 167 -7.98 17.91 11.71
N SER A 168 -6.71 17.65 12.06
CA SER A 168 -5.57 18.53 11.80
C SER A 168 -4.27 17.72 11.76
N TYR A 169 -3.19 18.32 11.22
CA TYR A 169 -1.86 17.70 11.25
C TYR A 169 -1.33 17.45 12.68
N GLN A 170 -1.88 18.18 13.67
CA GLN A 170 -1.51 17.98 15.07
C GLN A 170 -1.89 16.59 15.58
N ASP A 171 -2.99 16.01 15.08
CA ASP A 171 -3.41 14.64 15.47
C ASP A 171 -2.36 13.60 15.09
N HIS A 172 -1.69 13.78 13.92
CA HIS A 172 -0.55 12.94 13.55
C HIS A 172 0.64 13.13 14.50
N LEU A 173 0.99 14.37 14.85
CA LEU A 173 2.09 14.63 15.80
C LEU A 173 1.79 14.05 17.17
N ASP A 174 0.56 14.21 17.65
CA ASP A 174 0.11 13.66 18.93
C ASP A 174 0.12 12.13 18.92
N SER A 175 -0.27 11.50 17.81
CA SER A 175 -0.22 10.02 17.69
C SER A 175 1.20 9.50 17.77
N LYS A 176 2.16 10.20 17.15
CA LYS A 176 3.58 9.87 17.20
C LYS A 176 4.15 10.00 18.61
N GLU A 177 3.71 11.00 19.37
CA GLU A 177 4.11 11.19 20.76
C GLU A 177 3.46 10.15 21.69
N ALA A 178 2.19 9.81 21.46
CA ALA A 178 1.44 8.84 22.27
C ALA A 178 1.96 7.40 22.07
N PHE A 179 2.43 7.07 20.87
CA PHE A 179 2.85 5.70 20.48
C PHE A 179 4.30 5.65 19.95
N PRO A 180 5.32 6.03 20.74
CA PRO A 180 6.71 6.08 20.27
C PRO A 180 7.29 4.70 19.91
N GLN A 181 6.63 3.62 20.34
CA GLN A 181 6.96 2.23 20.00
C GLN A 181 6.39 1.77 18.67
N LEU A 182 5.55 2.58 18.01
CA LEU A 182 4.98 2.33 16.70
C LEU A 182 5.54 3.31 15.67
N GLU A 183 5.33 3.04 14.40
CA GLU A 183 5.62 3.96 13.32
C GLU A 183 4.36 4.71 12.91
N ALA A 184 4.43 6.04 12.86
CA ALA A 184 3.33 6.90 12.49
C ALA A 184 3.60 7.55 11.13
N HIS A 185 2.67 7.37 10.19
CA HIS A 185 2.72 7.98 8.86
C HIS A 185 1.46 8.80 8.57
N THR A 186 1.44 9.45 7.43
CA THR A 186 0.27 10.14 6.90
C THR A 186 0.00 9.70 5.47
N TRP A 187 -1.28 9.67 5.09
CA TRP A 187 -1.65 9.56 3.69
C TRP A 187 -1.61 10.96 3.07
N GLY A 188 -0.86 11.08 2.08
CA GLY A 188 -0.67 12.31 1.36
C GLY A 188 0.71 12.33 0.75
N GLY A 189 0.84 13.02 -0.33
CA GLY A 189 2.07 13.25 -1.06
C GLY A 189 2.23 14.75 -1.29
N ARG A 190 3.32 15.14 -1.84
CA ARG A 190 3.62 16.30 -2.65
C ARG A 190 2.78 17.57 -2.41
N GLY A 191 2.86 18.17 -1.21
CA GLY A 191 2.18 19.42 -0.91
C GLY A 191 0.66 19.29 -0.68
N GLU A 192 0.15 18.07 -0.67
CA GLU A 192 -1.21 17.76 -0.28
C GLU A 192 -1.35 17.87 1.23
N THR A 193 -2.50 18.37 1.67
CA THR A 193 -2.88 18.30 3.08
C THR A 193 -3.04 16.84 3.47
N ALA A 194 -2.34 16.40 4.50
CA ALA A 194 -2.53 15.07 5.04
C ALA A 194 -3.95 14.94 5.62
N LEU A 195 -4.72 14.01 5.09
CA LEU A 195 -6.13 13.80 5.47
C LEU A 195 -6.30 12.61 6.39
N PHE A 196 -5.36 11.66 6.33
CA PHE A 196 -5.33 10.46 7.17
C PHE A 196 -3.96 10.30 7.82
N GLY A 197 -3.97 9.80 9.04
CA GLY A 197 -2.82 9.24 9.71
C GLY A 197 -2.92 7.73 9.80
N ASP A 198 -1.80 7.06 9.96
CA ASP A 198 -1.77 5.64 10.30
C ASP A 198 -0.69 5.32 11.35
N LEU A 199 -0.92 4.23 12.07
CA LEU A 199 0.00 3.64 13.03
C LEU A 199 0.27 2.18 12.63
N GLY A 200 1.53 1.84 12.45
CA GLY A 200 1.98 0.50 12.11
C GLY A 200 3.10 0.00 12.99
N VAL A 201 3.59 -1.19 12.72
CA VAL A 201 4.71 -1.79 13.44
C VAL A 201 5.99 -1.02 13.13
N LYS A 202 6.75 -0.68 14.17
CA LYS A 202 8.00 0.08 14.05
C LYS A 202 9.12 -0.73 13.39
N ASP A 203 9.99 -0.03 12.69
CA ASP A 203 11.15 -0.59 11.98
C ASP A 203 10.79 -1.60 10.88
N ILE A 204 9.52 -1.63 10.47
CA ILE A 204 9.01 -2.44 9.37
C ILE A 204 8.71 -1.53 8.19
N ASN A 205 9.26 -1.88 7.03
CA ASN A 205 9.02 -1.20 5.78
C ASN A 205 9.13 -2.18 4.60
N LYS A 206 8.80 -1.70 3.41
CA LYS A 206 8.85 -2.50 2.17
C LYS A 206 10.24 -3.10 1.91
N ALA A 207 11.33 -2.38 2.21
CA ALA A 207 12.70 -2.88 2.01
C ALA A 207 13.04 -4.06 2.93
N HIS A 208 12.71 -3.95 4.23
CA HIS A 208 12.89 -5.04 5.17
C HIS A 208 12.13 -6.31 4.75
N ALA A 209 10.89 -6.15 4.31
CA ALA A 209 10.08 -7.27 3.84
C ALA A 209 10.64 -7.94 2.58
N ILE A 210 11.20 -7.16 1.66
CA ILE A 210 11.91 -7.69 0.49
C ILE A 210 13.12 -8.51 0.93
N ASP A 211 13.90 -8.03 1.90
CA ASP A 211 15.07 -8.76 2.42
C ASP A 211 14.67 -10.13 3.00
N VAL A 212 13.59 -10.20 3.78
CA VAL A 212 13.03 -11.47 4.28
C VAL A 212 12.70 -12.44 3.15
N LEU A 213 12.07 -11.94 2.06
CA LEU A 213 11.75 -12.76 0.91
C LEU A 213 13.00 -13.23 0.17
N LEU A 214 13.99 -12.36 -0.02
CA LEU A 214 15.27 -12.71 -0.65
C LEU A 214 16.01 -13.79 0.12
N GLU A 215 16.06 -13.70 1.44
CA GLU A 215 16.66 -14.70 2.30
C GLU A 215 15.97 -16.08 2.12
N HIS A 216 14.63 -16.09 2.11
CA HIS A 216 13.86 -17.32 1.91
C HIS A 216 14.14 -17.96 0.55
N LEU A 217 14.25 -17.17 -0.51
CA LEU A 217 14.47 -17.65 -1.87
C LEU A 217 15.95 -17.93 -2.20
N GLY A 218 16.88 -17.55 -1.33
CA GLY A 218 18.32 -17.59 -1.63
C GLY A 218 18.71 -16.66 -2.78
N ALA A 219 17.93 -15.61 -3.02
CA ALA A 219 18.11 -14.63 -4.09
C ALA A 219 18.97 -13.46 -3.63
N LYS A 220 19.43 -12.65 -4.57
CA LYS A 220 20.29 -11.49 -4.29
C LYS A 220 19.59 -10.20 -4.62
N ARG A 221 19.99 -9.11 -3.94
CA ARG A 221 19.54 -7.76 -4.26
C ARG A 221 19.75 -7.41 -5.75
N SER A 222 20.85 -7.87 -6.37
CA SER A 222 21.13 -7.68 -7.80
C SER A 222 20.09 -8.29 -8.76
N ASP A 223 19.20 -9.11 -8.22
CA ASP A 223 18.14 -9.76 -9.01
C ASP A 223 16.79 -9.05 -8.88
N THR A 224 16.73 -7.93 -8.14
CA THR A 224 15.48 -7.23 -7.79
C THR A 224 15.21 -6.02 -8.66
N ILE A 225 13.92 -5.76 -8.91
CA ILE A 225 13.40 -4.56 -9.56
C ILE A 225 12.15 -4.13 -8.80
N ALA A 226 12.07 -2.86 -8.41
CA ALA A 226 10.90 -2.29 -7.74
C ALA A 226 10.22 -1.23 -8.59
N PHE A 227 8.90 -1.16 -8.52
CA PHE A 227 8.07 -0.16 -9.17
C PHE A 227 7.19 0.55 -8.15
N GLY A 228 7.13 1.89 -8.20
CA GLY A 228 6.33 2.70 -7.28
C GLY A 228 6.07 4.09 -7.81
N ASP A 229 5.18 4.83 -7.17
CA ASP A 229 4.81 6.21 -7.52
C ASP A 229 4.76 7.16 -6.31
N ALA A 230 4.77 6.65 -5.09
CA ALA A 230 4.57 7.41 -3.86
C ALA A 230 5.79 7.38 -2.92
N LYS A 231 5.85 8.35 -1.98
CA LYS A 231 6.93 8.43 -0.99
C LYS A 231 7.11 7.16 -0.15
N ILE A 232 6.03 6.45 0.12
CA ILE A 232 6.05 5.20 0.87
C ILE A 232 6.82 4.09 0.16
N ASP A 233 7.08 4.25 -1.16
CA ASP A 233 7.82 3.30 -1.98
C ASP A 233 9.34 3.55 -1.96
N ILE A 234 9.77 4.73 -1.51
CA ILE A 234 11.19 5.10 -1.49
C ILE A 234 12.06 4.01 -0.88
N PRO A 235 11.71 3.41 0.28
CA PRO A 235 12.54 2.36 0.86
C PRO A 235 12.77 1.16 -0.07
N MET A 236 11.74 0.69 -0.79
CA MET A 236 11.92 -0.45 -1.71
C MET A 236 12.65 -0.05 -3.00
N LEU A 237 12.43 1.17 -3.50
CA LEU A 237 13.09 1.68 -4.70
C LEU A 237 14.59 1.86 -4.49
N GLU A 238 15.01 2.37 -3.32
CA GLU A 238 16.42 2.50 -2.94
C GLU A 238 17.06 1.15 -2.61
N TYR A 239 16.28 0.22 -2.05
CA TYR A 239 16.79 -1.09 -1.68
C TYR A 239 17.02 -1.99 -2.89
N CYS A 240 16.12 -2.02 -3.85
CA CYS A 240 16.24 -2.86 -5.03
C CYS A 240 17.40 -2.44 -5.96
N GLU A 241 17.87 -3.35 -6.80
CA GLU A 241 18.94 -3.07 -7.78
C GLU A 241 18.51 -2.03 -8.81
N ILE A 242 17.22 -2.05 -9.20
CA ILE A 242 16.63 -1.08 -10.10
C ILE A 242 15.34 -0.57 -9.48
N GLY A 243 15.29 0.74 -9.22
CA GLY A 243 14.09 1.46 -8.81
C GLY A 243 13.43 2.15 -10.00
N VAL A 244 12.24 1.71 -10.37
CA VAL A 244 11.44 2.29 -11.46
C VAL A 244 10.32 3.14 -10.88
N VAL A 245 10.26 4.40 -11.28
CA VAL A 245 9.20 5.32 -10.85
C VAL A 245 8.21 5.56 -11.98
N MET A 246 6.92 5.45 -11.67
CA MET A 246 5.83 5.74 -12.60
C MET A 246 5.75 7.23 -12.91
N GLY A 247 5.31 7.59 -14.14
CA GLY A 247 5.23 8.99 -14.60
C GLY A 247 4.30 9.87 -13.78
N ASN A 248 3.30 9.28 -13.13
CA ASN A 248 2.41 9.95 -12.18
C ASN A 248 3.05 10.22 -10.81
N GLY A 249 4.27 9.78 -10.56
CA GLY A 249 4.99 9.99 -9.30
C GLY A 249 5.30 11.45 -9.01
N GLY A 250 5.49 11.79 -7.74
CA GLY A 250 5.87 13.13 -7.30
C GLY A 250 7.32 13.49 -7.66
N PRO A 251 7.72 14.80 -7.63
CA PRO A 251 9.06 15.20 -8.01
C PRO A 251 10.15 14.61 -7.14
N GLU A 252 9.86 14.37 -5.88
CA GLU A 252 10.82 13.79 -4.93
C GLU A 252 11.17 12.35 -5.33
N ILE A 253 10.17 11.52 -5.61
CA ILE A 253 10.38 10.13 -6.02
C ILE A 253 10.91 10.04 -7.46
N LEU A 254 10.46 10.92 -8.38
CA LEU A 254 10.99 11.00 -9.74
C LEU A 254 12.48 11.33 -9.77
N ALA A 255 12.96 12.18 -8.84
CA ALA A 255 14.36 12.61 -8.80
C ALA A 255 15.33 11.50 -8.36
N MET A 256 14.85 10.46 -7.70
CA MET A 256 15.68 9.35 -7.21
C MET A 256 15.61 8.08 -8.07
N ALA A 257 14.76 8.07 -9.11
CA ALA A 257 14.55 6.90 -9.95
C ALA A 257 15.80 6.52 -10.76
N ASP A 258 16.11 5.22 -10.82
CA ASP A 258 17.05 4.69 -11.80
C ASP A 258 16.43 4.72 -13.20
N LEU A 259 15.11 4.53 -13.28
CA LEU A 259 14.32 4.60 -14.50
C LEU A 259 12.97 5.27 -14.21
N VAL A 260 12.63 6.31 -14.97
CA VAL A 260 11.27 6.84 -15.02
C VAL A 260 10.56 6.22 -16.24
N THR A 261 9.36 5.70 -16.01
CA THR A 261 8.47 5.21 -17.07
C THR A 261 7.29 6.17 -17.27
N ASP A 262 6.34 5.80 -18.12
CA ASP A 262 5.14 6.59 -18.35
C ASP A 262 4.14 6.44 -17.18
N ASP A 263 3.06 7.21 -17.23
CA ASP A 263 1.94 7.16 -16.27
C ASP A 263 1.28 5.78 -16.27
N VAL A 264 0.64 5.40 -15.15
CA VAL A 264 -0.09 4.15 -15.01
C VAL A 264 -1.18 3.99 -16.09
N GLU A 265 -1.88 5.09 -16.45
CA GLU A 265 -2.89 5.11 -17.51
C GLU A 265 -2.31 5.14 -18.92
N ALA A 266 -1.00 5.35 -19.07
CA ALA A 266 -0.28 5.40 -20.34
C ALA A 266 0.59 4.16 -20.59
N ASP A 267 0.17 3.00 -20.10
CA ASP A 267 0.90 1.73 -20.23
C ASP A 267 2.30 1.72 -19.61
N GLY A 268 2.55 2.56 -18.60
CA GLY A 268 3.86 2.78 -18.02
C GLY A 268 4.52 1.48 -17.53
N LEU A 269 3.77 0.60 -16.88
CA LEU A 269 4.29 -0.67 -16.38
C LEU A 269 4.77 -1.57 -17.54
N TYR A 270 3.93 -1.75 -18.58
CA TYR A 270 4.29 -2.55 -19.76
C TYR A 270 5.55 -2.01 -20.44
N LYS A 271 5.62 -0.71 -20.68
CA LYS A 271 6.76 -0.05 -21.34
C LYS A 271 8.06 -0.24 -20.56
N ALA A 272 8.01 -0.16 -19.24
CA ALA A 272 9.18 -0.40 -18.42
C ALA A 272 9.61 -1.87 -18.44
N PHE A 273 8.67 -2.83 -18.39
CA PHE A 273 8.98 -4.26 -18.51
C PHE A 273 9.66 -4.57 -19.84
N ASP A 274 9.17 -4.00 -20.94
CA ASP A 274 9.77 -4.16 -22.27
C ASP A 274 11.18 -3.54 -22.34
N LYS A 275 11.34 -2.31 -21.86
CA LYS A 275 12.61 -1.60 -21.82
C LYS A 275 13.68 -2.32 -20.99
N LEU A 276 13.27 -2.98 -19.91
CA LEU A 276 14.15 -3.76 -19.04
C LEU A 276 14.40 -5.19 -19.55
N GLY A 277 13.82 -5.58 -20.69
CA GLY A 277 13.99 -6.89 -21.29
C GLY A 277 13.28 -8.03 -20.55
N LEU A 278 12.30 -7.73 -19.73
CA LEU A 278 11.58 -8.70 -18.90
C LEU A 278 10.55 -9.53 -19.69
N LEU A 279 10.23 -9.11 -20.91
CA LEU A 279 9.24 -9.74 -21.78
C LEU A 279 9.87 -10.68 -22.84
N GLN A 280 11.21 -10.79 -22.87
CA GLN A 280 11.97 -11.51 -23.92
C GLN A 280 12.44 -12.90 -23.48
#